data_5cbba9730c5c92eaff1e0d38103cace5
#
_entry.id   5cbba9730c5c92eaff1e0d38103cace5
#
_cell.length_a   1.000
_cell.length_b   1.000
_cell.length_c   1.000
_cell.angle_alpha   90.00
_cell.angle_beta   90.00
_cell.angle_gamma   90.00
#
_symmetry.space_group_name_H-M   'P 1'
#
loop_
_entity.id
_entity.type
_entity.pdbx_description
1 polymer ?
#
loop_
_entity_poly.entity_id
_entity_poly.type
_entity_poly.pdbx_seq_one_letter_code
_entity_poly.pdbx_strand_id
1 'polypeptide(L)'
;MNRSMVWKALGIAATALALAACGGDDDTPDPTVAQTQQGAVTGTAANGVVQFLGIPYAAPPTGALRWKPPAAPAARTASLNASTPGAQCVQAGPPPTLTATGSEDCLYLNIYRPQAASSAPYPVIVAVHGGGFVLGSSAFFNGTSLAKNNNVIVVSINYRLSALGFLAHPALSAEDTATHASGNYGLMDQAAAMAWVKQNIAAFGGDPANVTLTGGSAGGLSVFSHMASTMSAGLFAKAAPQSGGFSRVQATLAQSEAAGVAFAAPWNCNNAGTPLQVAACLRNLPAAATLVGALPPPQSGTGNLAAWLPILDGKFLTTSTSTAFASGNFNKVPVMSGMVEDEGTFFVSAAFGQNPITAATYEPVGLAGFLQLSDVAGVSARYPLAAYPSPNQALARVYGDFRVTCGIMQDSENIAKALSATAKVYVYQFAEKTPYTDATSLASRLPPNNNITYGAFHSSDVPYWYDQMTANPTSAQLQLAQTMSRALANFAKNGDPNTPGAAAQWQAYSSTQRGVTNLTQSAVTPSFDAYGPHQCGYWYGQPPTTRL
;
A
#
# COMPACT_ATOMS: atom_id res chain seq x y z
N MET A 1 36.77 22.65 -67.27
CA MET A 1 35.72 23.28 -68.07
C MET A 1 34.67 23.87 -67.14
N ASN A 2 34.61 25.19 -67.16
CA ASN A 2 33.73 26.11 -66.48
C ASN A 2 32.24 25.80 -66.57
N ARG A 3 31.47 26.09 -65.55
CA ARG A 3 30.35 27.03 -65.57
C ARG A 3 29.82 27.31 -64.11
N SER A 4 30.10 28.55 -63.74
CA SER A 4 29.47 29.30 -62.63
C SER A 4 27.99 29.58 -62.92
N MET A 5 27.09 29.49 -61.97
CA MET A 5 25.78 30.14 -61.99
C MET A 5 25.59 31.01 -60.72
N VAL A 6 25.51 32.30 -61.00
CA VAL A 6 25.21 33.42 -60.12
C VAL A 6 23.69 33.43 -59.85
N TRP A 7 23.23 33.46 -58.60
CA TRP A 7 21.86 33.80 -58.25
C TRP A 7 21.81 35.18 -57.61
N LYS A 8 21.01 36.04 -58.21
CA LYS A 8 20.76 37.41 -57.81
C LYS A 8 19.89 37.45 -56.54
N ALA A 9 20.27 38.24 -55.58
CA ALA A 9 19.46 38.64 -54.43
C ALA A 9 18.38 39.64 -54.88
N LEU A 10 17.10 39.33 -54.60
CA LEU A 10 16.00 40.31 -54.55
C LEU A 10 15.71 40.62 -53.10
N GLY A 11 15.97 41.88 -52.70
CA GLY A 11 15.54 42.42 -51.41
C GLY A 11 14.03 42.71 -51.42
N ILE A 12 13.32 42.19 -50.40
CA ILE A 12 11.98 42.63 -50.06
C ILE A 12 12.07 43.29 -48.69
N ALA A 13 11.87 44.62 -48.67
CA ALA A 13 11.72 45.40 -47.47
C ALA A 13 10.34 45.13 -46.85
N ALA A 14 10.29 44.45 -45.75
CA ALA A 14 9.08 44.30 -44.92
C ALA A 14 9.08 45.40 -43.86
N THR A 15 8.17 46.34 -43.99
CA THR A 15 7.84 47.37 -43.02
C THR A 15 7.21 46.71 -41.78
N ALA A 16 7.90 46.72 -40.67
CA ALA A 16 7.38 46.31 -39.37
C ALA A 16 6.46 47.40 -38.82
N LEU A 17 5.15 47.17 -38.80
CA LEU A 17 4.22 47.91 -37.96
C LEU A 17 4.35 47.38 -36.54
N ALA A 18 4.92 48.15 -35.63
CA ALA A 18 4.85 47.92 -34.20
C ALA A 18 3.45 48.29 -33.72
N LEU A 19 2.62 47.31 -33.49
CA LEU A 19 1.43 47.42 -32.64
C LEU A 19 1.88 47.20 -31.18
N ALA A 20 2.03 48.30 -30.43
CA ALA A 20 2.10 48.25 -28.97
C ALA A 20 0.70 47.90 -28.45
N ALA A 21 0.46 46.61 -28.17
CA ALA A 21 -0.65 46.17 -27.34
C ALA A 21 -0.13 46.15 -25.89
N CYS A 22 -0.44 47.18 -25.11
CA CYS A 22 -0.47 47.13 -23.64
C CYS A 22 -1.62 46.20 -23.23
N GLY A 23 -1.32 45.00 -22.80
CA GLY A 23 -2.17 44.07 -22.11
C GLY A 23 -1.24 43.17 -21.30
N GLY A 24 -0.96 43.59 -20.07
CA GLY A 24 -0.27 42.73 -19.12
C GLY A 24 -1.25 41.68 -18.59
N ASP A 25 -1.44 40.60 -19.34
CA ASP A 25 -1.93 39.38 -18.76
C ASP A 25 -0.71 38.67 -18.15
N ASP A 26 -0.65 38.59 -16.83
CA ASP A 26 0.22 37.68 -16.13
C ASP A 26 -0.19 36.25 -16.54
N ASP A 27 0.40 35.75 -17.63
CA ASP A 27 0.25 34.37 -18.14
C ASP A 27 0.92 33.35 -17.21
N THR A 28 0.74 33.50 -15.89
CA THR A 28 1.07 32.41 -14.97
C THR A 28 0.01 31.33 -15.13
N PRO A 29 0.37 30.10 -15.55
CA PRO A 29 -0.59 29.02 -15.72
C PRO A 29 -1.39 28.82 -14.43
N ASP A 30 -2.72 28.70 -14.55
CA ASP A 30 -3.59 28.43 -13.41
C ASP A 30 -3.12 27.14 -12.70
N PRO A 31 -2.65 27.25 -11.45
CA PRO A 31 -2.12 26.09 -10.72
C PRO A 31 -3.16 25.01 -10.47
N THR A 32 -4.44 25.30 -10.64
CA THR A 32 -5.54 24.35 -10.46
C THR A 32 -5.87 23.57 -11.74
N VAL A 33 -5.20 23.84 -12.87
CA VAL A 33 -5.43 23.14 -14.14
C VAL A 33 -4.18 22.34 -14.52
N ALA A 34 -4.36 21.06 -14.84
CA ALA A 34 -3.31 20.18 -15.34
C ALA A 34 -3.72 19.50 -16.65
N GLN A 35 -2.78 19.42 -17.62
CA GLN A 35 -3.00 18.75 -18.91
C GLN A 35 -2.45 17.33 -18.85
N THR A 36 -3.33 16.34 -18.75
CA THR A 36 -2.96 14.92 -18.77
C THR A 36 -3.07 14.34 -20.17
N GLN A 37 -2.51 13.15 -20.40
CA GLN A 37 -2.68 12.43 -21.67
C GLN A 37 -4.16 12.11 -21.99
N GLN A 38 -5.01 12.06 -20.96
CA GLN A 38 -6.44 11.80 -21.10
C GLN A 38 -7.29 13.08 -21.19
N GLY A 39 -6.70 14.24 -21.21
CA GLY A 39 -7.36 15.55 -21.27
C GLY A 39 -7.14 16.39 -20.00
N ALA A 40 -7.66 17.59 -20.01
CA ALA A 40 -7.52 18.54 -18.90
C ALA A 40 -8.17 18.04 -17.62
N VAL A 41 -7.61 18.44 -16.48
CA VAL A 41 -8.12 18.17 -15.13
C VAL A 41 -8.11 19.48 -14.35
N THR A 42 -9.23 19.83 -13.72
CA THR A 42 -9.35 21.03 -12.89
C THR A 42 -9.57 20.62 -11.44
N GLY A 43 -8.62 21.00 -10.57
CA GLY A 43 -8.64 20.76 -9.13
C GLY A 43 -9.10 21.98 -8.34
N THR A 44 -8.85 21.94 -7.03
CA THR A 44 -9.17 23.01 -6.09
C THR A 44 -7.95 23.42 -5.28
N ALA A 45 -7.78 24.72 -5.03
CA ALA A 45 -6.71 25.23 -4.17
C ALA A 45 -7.27 25.65 -2.81
N ALA A 46 -6.70 25.11 -1.75
CA ALA A 46 -7.03 25.50 -0.37
C ALA A 46 -5.84 25.26 0.57
N ASN A 47 -5.68 26.16 1.53
CA ASN A 47 -4.71 26.03 2.63
C ASN A 47 -3.25 25.79 2.19
N GLY A 48 -2.84 26.31 1.01
CA GLY A 48 -1.49 26.16 0.47
C GLY A 48 -1.25 24.83 -0.28
N VAL A 49 -2.31 24.11 -0.59
CA VAL A 49 -2.28 22.87 -1.39
C VAL A 49 -3.27 22.95 -2.54
N VAL A 50 -2.90 22.45 -3.70
CA VAL A 50 -3.82 22.15 -4.80
C VAL A 50 -4.15 20.67 -4.74
N GLN A 51 -5.44 20.36 -4.74
CA GLN A 51 -5.97 19.01 -4.70
C GLN A 51 -6.67 18.69 -6.03
N PHE A 52 -6.35 17.51 -6.57
CA PHE A 52 -7.07 16.94 -7.71
C PHE A 52 -7.59 15.58 -7.27
N LEU A 53 -8.89 15.47 -7.08
CA LEU A 53 -9.53 14.32 -6.46
C LEU A 53 -10.39 13.56 -7.48
N GLY A 54 -10.35 12.22 -7.44
CA GLY A 54 -11.20 11.38 -8.28
C GLY A 54 -10.76 11.32 -9.76
N ILE A 55 -9.45 11.34 -10.04
CA ILE A 55 -8.95 11.16 -11.40
C ILE A 55 -8.98 9.69 -11.78
N PRO A 56 -9.66 9.26 -12.86
CA PRO A 56 -9.63 7.87 -13.30
C PRO A 56 -8.27 7.54 -13.93
N TYR A 57 -7.60 6.52 -13.40
CA TYR A 57 -6.33 6.03 -13.96
C TYR A 57 -6.50 4.77 -14.84
N ALA A 58 -7.69 4.16 -14.81
CA ALA A 58 -8.07 3.03 -15.65
C ALA A 58 -9.56 3.13 -16.03
N ALA A 59 -9.98 2.36 -17.02
CA ALA A 59 -11.38 2.20 -17.36
C ALA A 59 -12.13 1.47 -16.22
N PRO A 60 -13.44 1.75 -16.01
CA PRO A 60 -14.24 1.05 -15.01
C PRO A 60 -14.19 -0.47 -15.20
N PRO A 61 -13.77 -1.26 -14.19
CA PRO A 61 -13.62 -2.71 -14.30
C PRO A 61 -14.96 -3.44 -14.13
N THR A 62 -15.97 -3.03 -14.88
CA THR A 62 -17.37 -3.50 -14.79
C THR A 62 -17.73 -4.43 -15.95
N GLY A 63 -18.75 -5.24 -15.79
CA GLY A 63 -19.31 -6.09 -16.83
C GLY A 63 -18.24 -7.00 -17.46
N ALA A 64 -17.97 -6.83 -18.75
CA ALA A 64 -16.96 -7.62 -19.48
C ALA A 64 -15.52 -7.40 -19.01
N LEU A 65 -15.24 -6.29 -18.31
CA LEU A 65 -13.91 -5.96 -17.74
C LEU A 65 -13.74 -6.47 -16.30
N ARG A 66 -14.81 -6.98 -15.64
CA ARG A 66 -14.69 -7.61 -14.33
C ARG A 66 -13.75 -8.82 -14.42
N TRP A 67 -12.80 -8.93 -13.47
CA TRP A 67 -11.74 -9.96 -13.47
C TRP A 67 -10.90 -9.99 -14.74
N LYS A 68 -10.59 -8.81 -15.25
CA LYS A 68 -9.54 -8.62 -16.28
C LYS A 68 -8.49 -7.64 -15.76
N PRO A 69 -7.27 -7.68 -16.32
CA PRO A 69 -6.30 -6.61 -16.10
C PRO A 69 -6.92 -5.23 -16.37
N PRO A 70 -6.49 -4.17 -15.65
CA PRO A 70 -7.01 -2.83 -15.88
C PRO A 70 -6.75 -2.37 -17.31
N ALA A 71 -7.77 -1.78 -17.94
CA ALA A 71 -7.67 -1.18 -19.26
C ALA A 71 -7.40 0.33 -19.15
N ALA A 72 -6.80 0.92 -20.19
CA ALA A 72 -6.52 2.35 -20.22
C ALA A 72 -7.80 3.19 -20.06
N PRO A 73 -7.75 4.30 -19.32
CA PRO A 73 -8.89 5.21 -19.20
C PRO A 73 -9.19 5.92 -20.52
N ALA A 74 -10.45 6.26 -20.75
CA ALA A 74 -10.87 6.97 -21.95
C ALA A 74 -10.27 8.39 -22.00
N ALA A 75 -9.92 8.83 -23.21
CA ALA A 75 -9.58 10.23 -23.47
C ALA A 75 -10.83 11.10 -23.34
N ARG A 76 -10.64 12.33 -22.86
CA ARG A 76 -11.69 13.33 -22.65
C ARG A 76 -11.40 14.59 -23.46
N THR A 77 -12.43 15.18 -24.02
CA THR A 77 -12.36 16.50 -24.69
C THR A 77 -12.68 17.64 -23.73
N ALA A 78 -13.56 17.39 -22.75
CA ALA A 78 -13.87 18.34 -21.67
C ALA A 78 -12.94 18.17 -20.48
N SER A 79 -12.66 19.26 -19.77
CA SER A 79 -11.92 19.20 -18.51
C SER A 79 -12.67 18.38 -17.47
N LEU A 80 -11.96 17.49 -16.78
CA LEU A 80 -12.48 16.77 -15.63
C LEU A 80 -12.52 17.70 -14.40
N ASN A 81 -13.68 17.87 -13.79
CA ASN A 81 -13.76 18.48 -12.47
C ASN A 81 -13.29 17.48 -11.40
N ALA A 82 -12.09 17.69 -10.88
CA ALA A 82 -11.44 16.86 -9.87
C ALA A 82 -11.54 17.47 -8.46
N SER A 83 -12.71 17.94 -8.07
CA SER A 83 -12.97 18.57 -6.76
C SER A 83 -13.46 17.59 -5.68
N THR A 84 -13.86 16.38 -6.07
CA THR A 84 -14.38 15.35 -5.15
C THR A 84 -13.71 14.00 -5.40
N PRO A 85 -13.43 13.21 -4.34
CA PRO A 85 -12.90 11.86 -4.51
C PRO A 85 -13.83 10.97 -5.35
N GLY A 86 -13.27 10.07 -6.13
CA GLY A 86 -13.99 9.00 -6.78
C GLY A 86 -14.56 7.99 -5.77
N ALA A 87 -15.48 7.13 -6.22
CA ALA A 87 -16.05 6.10 -5.37
C ALA A 87 -14.98 5.15 -4.84
N GLN A 88 -15.12 4.73 -3.59
CA GLN A 88 -14.34 3.61 -3.05
C GLN A 88 -14.72 2.29 -3.75
N CYS A 89 -13.80 1.34 -3.79
CA CYS A 89 -14.09 0.02 -4.34
C CYS A 89 -15.08 -0.74 -3.46
N VAL A 90 -15.84 -1.67 -4.08
CA VAL A 90 -16.83 -2.49 -3.38
C VAL A 90 -16.17 -3.20 -2.20
N GLN A 91 -16.77 -3.06 -1.02
CA GLN A 91 -16.29 -3.62 0.24
C GLN A 91 -17.44 -3.78 1.24
N ALA A 92 -17.23 -4.59 2.28
CA ALA A 92 -18.20 -4.68 3.36
C ALA A 92 -18.28 -3.36 4.13
N GLY A 93 -19.48 -2.92 4.40
CA GLY A 93 -19.72 -1.80 5.32
C GLY A 93 -19.35 -2.16 6.76
N PRO A 94 -19.38 -1.19 7.67
CA PRO A 94 -19.06 -1.44 9.07
C PRO A 94 -20.06 -2.41 9.72
N PRO A 95 -19.61 -3.23 10.69
CA PRO A 95 -20.53 -4.02 11.51
C PRO A 95 -21.60 -3.13 12.20
N PRO A 96 -22.78 -3.67 12.50
CA PRO A 96 -23.18 -5.08 12.39
C PRO A 96 -23.80 -5.46 11.04
N THR A 97 -24.09 -4.50 10.17
CA THR A 97 -24.91 -4.75 8.97
C THR A 97 -24.16 -5.46 7.84
N LEU A 98 -22.83 -5.31 7.77
CA LEU A 98 -21.96 -5.84 6.70
C LEU A 98 -22.53 -5.62 5.27
N THR A 99 -23.40 -4.62 5.12
CA THR A 99 -23.98 -4.27 3.82
C THR A 99 -22.86 -3.81 2.88
N ALA A 100 -22.84 -4.32 1.65
CA ALA A 100 -21.85 -3.91 0.67
C ALA A 100 -21.96 -2.41 0.36
N THR A 101 -20.83 -1.72 0.34
CA THR A 101 -20.69 -0.30 0.01
C THR A 101 -19.69 -0.11 -1.12
N GLY A 102 -19.66 1.07 -1.72
CA GLY A 102 -18.73 1.39 -2.80
C GLY A 102 -19.27 1.04 -4.19
N SER A 103 -18.39 1.09 -5.18
CA SER A 103 -18.71 0.86 -6.60
C SER A 103 -17.64 -0.03 -7.24
N GLU A 104 -17.99 -0.77 -8.28
CA GLU A 104 -16.98 -1.41 -9.14
C GLU A 104 -16.24 -0.38 -10.00
N ASP A 105 -16.91 0.71 -10.40
CA ASP A 105 -16.25 1.89 -10.97
C ASP A 105 -15.55 2.66 -9.85
N CYS A 106 -14.31 2.29 -9.57
CA CYS A 106 -13.57 2.76 -8.41
C CYS A 106 -12.07 3.02 -8.66
N LEU A 107 -11.58 2.81 -9.89
CA LEU A 107 -10.16 2.93 -10.20
C LEU A 107 -9.74 4.39 -10.36
N TYR A 108 -9.75 5.10 -9.24
CA TYR A 108 -9.47 6.52 -9.13
C TYR A 108 -8.24 6.76 -8.25
N LEU A 109 -7.58 7.89 -8.52
CA LEU A 109 -6.50 8.42 -7.66
C LEU A 109 -6.79 9.88 -7.27
N ASN A 110 -6.15 10.32 -6.19
CA ASN A 110 -6.15 11.71 -5.74
C ASN A 110 -4.71 12.22 -5.73
N ILE A 111 -4.51 13.49 -6.07
CA ILE A 111 -3.20 14.15 -6.06
C ILE A 111 -3.29 15.36 -5.13
N TYR A 112 -2.32 15.47 -4.24
CA TYR A 112 -2.11 16.60 -3.33
C TYR A 112 -0.73 17.19 -3.63
N ARG A 113 -0.69 18.44 -4.10
CA ARG A 113 0.57 19.11 -4.40
C ARG A 113 0.70 20.44 -3.65
N PRO A 114 1.90 20.90 -3.29
CA PRO A 114 2.10 22.26 -2.80
C PRO A 114 1.53 23.28 -3.80
N GLN A 115 0.88 24.33 -3.30
CA GLN A 115 0.41 25.42 -4.17
C GLN A 115 1.56 26.30 -4.64
N ALA A 116 2.61 26.42 -3.82
CA ALA A 116 3.80 27.16 -4.17
C ALA A 116 4.45 26.63 -5.46
N ALA A 117 4.97 27.51 -6.27
CA ALA A 117 5.82 27.13 -7.40
C ALA A 117 7.17 26.61 -6.88
N SER A 118 7.73 25.61 -7.57
CA SER A 118 9.08 25.11 -7.29
C SER A 118 9.97 25.28 -8.53
N SER A 119 11.24 25.60 -8.30
CA SER A 119 12.25 25.68 -9.36
C SER A 119 12.66 24.31 -9.91
N ALA A 120 12.33 23.22 -9.20
CA ALA A 120 12.57 21.85 -9.60
C ALA A 120 11.30 21.00 -9.40
N PRO A 121 11.09 19.92 -10.18
CA PRO A 121 9.96 19.02 -10.00
C PRO A 121 9.92 18.43 -8.59
N TYR A 122 8.71 18.31 -8.01
CA TYR A 122 8.51 17.74 -6.69
C TYR A 122 8.72 16.22 -6.69
N PRO A 123 9.38 15.66 -5.66
CA PRO A 123 9.34 14.21 -5.41
C PRO A 123 7.89 13.74 -5.22
N VAL A 124 7.59 12.53 -5.69
CA VAL A 124 6.25 11.97 -5.68
C VAL A 124 6.18 10.78 -4.71
N ILE A 125 5.16 10.75 -3.87
CA ILE A 125 4.85 9.64 -2.96
C ILE A 125 3.52 9.03 -3.43
N VAL A 126 3.55 7.79 -3.89
CA VAL A 126 2.34 7.02 -4.21
C VAL A 126 1.99 6.15 -3.01
N ALA A 127 0.83 6.42 -2.42
CA ALA A 127 0.35 5.76 -1.20
C ALA A 127 -0.73 4.71 -1.51
N VAL A 128 -0.48 3.46 -1.12
CA VAL A 128 -1.35 2.30 -1.28
C VAL A 128 -1.98 1.97 0.07
N HIS A 129 -3.31 2.04 0.16
CA HIS A 129 -4.01 1.82 1.42
C HIS A 129 -3.95 0.35 1.88
N GLY A 130 -4.06 0.16 3.20
CA GLY A 130 -4.21 -1.12 3.86
C GLY A 130 -5.65 -1.63 3.85
N GLY A 131 -5.96 -2.51 4.83
CA GLY A 131 -7.30 -3.08 5.02
C GLY A 131 -7.44 -4.52 4.57
N GLY A 132 -6.35 -5.31 4.64
CA GLY A 132 -6.37 -6.76 4.39
C GLY A 132 -6.78 -7.16 2.97
N PHE A 133 -6.67 -6.26 2.00
CA PHE A 133 -7.19 -6.41 0.62
C PHE A 133 -8.71 -6.58 0.54
N VAL A 134 -9.45 -6.35 1.61
CA VAL A 134 -10.92 -6.51 1.66
C VAL A 134 -11.66 -5.21 1.96
N LEU A 135 -10.97 -4.20 2.46
CA LEU A 135 -11.51 -2.87 2.75
C LEU A 135 -10.46 -1.77 2.54
N GLY A 136 -10.89 -0.53 2.55
CA GLY A 136 -10.03 0.63 2.44
C GLY A 136 -10.32 1.47 1.19
N SER A 137 -9.70 2.63 1.13
CA SER A 137 -9.78 3.54 -0.02
C SER A 137 -8.66 4.56 -0.01
N SER A 138 -8.49 5.30 -1.10
CA SER A 138 -7.57 6.43 -1.21
C SER A 138 -7.81 7.52 -0.17
N ALA A 139 -9.01 7.61 0.41
CA ALA A 139 -9.34 8.54 1.48
C ALA A 139 -8.62 8.25 2.82
N PHE A 140 -8.04 7.06 2.98
CA PHE A 140 -7.17 6.76 4.14
C PHE A 140 -5.95 7.67 4.22
N PHE A 141 -5.50 8.21 3.09
CA PHE A 141 -4.31 9.04 3.00
C PHE A 141 -4.67 10.45 2.51
N ASN A 142 -4.98 11.34 3.43
CA ASN A 142 -5.08 12.76 3.13
C ASN A 142 -3.67 13.36 3.06
N GLY A 143 -3.17 13.58 1.86
CA GLY A 143 -1.82 14.07 1.61
C GLY A 143 -1.61 15.57 1.85
N THR A 144 -2.63 16.31 2.31
CA THR A 144 -2.59 17.79 2.39
C THR A 144 -1.44 18.28 3.27
N SER A 145 -1.36 17.82 4.53
CA SER A 145 -0.31 18.28 5.45
C SER A 145 1.07 17.83 5.01
N LEU A 146 1.22 16.55 4.59
CA LEU A 146 2.50 16.02 4.12
C LEU A 146 3.01 16.78 2.90
N ALA A 147 2.15 17.06 1.91
CA ALA A 147 2.52 17.82 0.72
C ALA A 147 2.95 19.26 1.07
N LYS A 148 2.11 19.97 1.83
CA LYS A 148 2.34 21.35 2.23
C LYS A 148 3.63 21.54 3.04
N ASN A 149 3.79 20.70 4.07
CA ASN A 149 4.84 20.92 5.07
C ASN A 149 6.20 20.39 4.61
N ASN A 150 6.23 19.51 3.60
CA ASN A 150 7.45 18.81 3.20
C ASN A 150 7.84 18.98 1.72
N ASN A 151 7.12 19.78 0.94
CA ASN A 151 7.41 20.00 -0.49
C ASN A 151 7.53 18.69 -1.27
N VAL A 152 6.48 17.87 -1.24
CA VAL A 152 6.32 16.63 -2.00
C VAL A 152 4.93 16.59 -2.62
N ILE A 153 4.75 15.82 -3.69
CA ILE A 153 3.43 15.46 -4.19
C ILE A 153 3.03 14.12 -3.57
N VAL A 154 1.81 14.05 -3.05
CA VAL A 154 1.21 12.79 -2.55
C VAL A 154 0.12 12.36 -3.51
N VAL A 155 0.17 11.09 -3.91
CA VAL A 155 -0.85 10.44 -4.74
C VAL A 155 -1.42 9.27 -3.96
N SER A 156 -2.70 9.31 -3.61
CA SER A 156 -3.40 8.18 -3.00
C SER A 156 -4.28 7.47 -4.03
N ILE A 157 -4.31 6.13 -4.00
CA ILE A 157 -4.95 5.33 -5.04
C ILE A 157 -5.99 4.38 -4.44
N ASN A 158 -7.09 4.15 -5.18
CA ASN A 158 -7.95 2.99 -4.99
C ASN A 158 -7.43 1.81 -5.82
N TYR A 159 -7.82 0.59 -5.45
CA TYR A 159 -7.59 -0.63 -6.21
C TYR A 159 -8.68 -1.66 -5.85
N ARG A 160 -8.98 -2.59 -6.75
CA ARG A 160 -10.00 -3.62 -6.53
C ARG A 160 -9.67 -4.49 -5.32
N LEU A 161 -10.71 -4.82 -4.57
CA LEU A 161 -10.62 -5.50 -3.29
C LEU A 161 -11.37 -6.84 -3.33
N SER A 162 -11.14 -7.68 -2.32
CA SER A 162 -11.86 -8.95 -2.11
C SER A 162 -11.83 -9.84 -3.37
N ALA A 163 -12.88 -10.59 -3.61
CA ALA A 163 -13.01 -11.41 -4.81
C ALA A 163 -12.89 -10.60 -6.10
N LEU A 164 -13.37 -9.35 -6.12
CA LEU A 164 -13.28 -8.50 -7.33
C LEU A 164 -11.84 -8.17 -7.70
N GLY A 165 -10.92 -8.11 -6.71
CA GLY A 165 -9.50 -7.82 -6.93
C GLY A 165 -8.60 -9.04 -6.97
N PHE A 166 -9.00 -10.19 -6.38
CA PHE A 166 -8.07 -11.29 -6.13
C PHE A 166 -8.62 -12.69 -6.43
N LEU A 167 -9.81 -12.82 -7.03
CA LEU A 167 -10.33 -14.13 -7.42
C LEU A 167 -9.46 -14.76 -8.52
N ALA A 168 -8.89 -15.94 -8.23
CA ALA A 168 -8.38 -16.85 -9.23
C ALA A 168 -9.41 -17.96 -9.49
N HIS A 169 -9.61 -18.33 -10.76
CA HIS A 169 -10.52 -19.39 -11.15
C HIS A 169 -10.08 -20.02 -12.47
N PRO A 170 -10.14 -21.36 -12.67
CA PRO A 170 -9.69 -22.01 -13.90
C PRO A 170 -10.31 -21.42 -15.17
N ALA A 171 -11.59 -21.03 -15.11
CA ALA A 171 -12.28 -20.42 -16.25
C ALA A 171 -11.75 -19.01 -16.59
N LEU A 172 -11.31 -18.23 -15.57
CA LEU A 172 -10.69 -16.92 -15.78
C LEU A 172 -9.25 -17.06 -16.28
N SER A 173 -8.52 -18.05 -15.76
CA SER A 173 -7.16 -18.38 -16.24
C SER A 173 -7.16 -18.85 -17.69
N ALA A 174 -8.18 -19.61 -18.11
CA ALA A 174 -8.32 -20.05 -19.49
C ALA A 174 -8.56 -18.90 -20.49
N GLU A 175 -9.04 -17.73 -20.04
CA GLU A 175 -9.19 -16.55 -20.90
C GLU A 175 -7.86 -15.83 -21.16
N ASP A 176 -6.87 -15.99 -20.30
CA ASP A 176 -5.51 -15.47 -20.53
C ASP A 176 -4.70 -16.50 -21.32
N THR A 177 -4.79 -16.41 -22.62
CA THR A 177 -4.14 -17.37 -23.54
C THR A 177 -2.61 -17.28 -23.52
N ALA A 178 -2.04 -16.21 -22.95
CA ALA A 178 -0.59 -15.98 -22.93
C ALA A 178 0.06 -16.60 -21.69
N THR A 179 -0.54 -16.43 -20.51
CA THR A 179 0.05 -16.84 -19.23
C THR A 179 -0.81 -17.81 -18.44
N HIS A 180 -2.05 -18.02 -18.87
CA HIS A 180 -3.04 -18.86 -18.17
C HIS A 180 -3.16 -18.48 -16.69
N ALA A 181 -3.17 -17.17 -16.41
CA ALA A 181 -3.18 -16.61 -15.05
C ALA A 181 -4.50 -15.89 -14.75
N SER A 182 -4.93 -15.96 -13.51
CA SER A 182 -6.01 -15.16 -12.93
C SER A 182 -5.68 -14.78 -11.49
N GLY A 183 -6.42 -13.85 -10.91
CA GLY A 183 -6.08 -13.26 -9.61
C GLY A 183 -5.15 -12.04 -9.74
N ASN A 184 -4.71 -11.49 -8.60
CA ASN A 184 -3.82 -10.31 -8.53
C ASN A 184 -4.29 -9.07 -9.30
N TYR A 185 -5.57 -8.96 -9.67
CA TYR A 185 -6.09 -7.81 -10.41
C TYR A 185 -5.93 -6.51 -9.61
N GLY A 186 -6.09 -6.57 -8.27
CA GLY A 186 -5.84 -5.43 -7.40
C GLY A 186 -4.38 -4.95 -7.43
N LEU A 187 -3.40 -5.86 -7.51
CA LEU A 187 -1.98 -5.48 -7.72
C LEU A 187 -1.74 -4.91 -9.12
N MET A 188 -2.42 -5.45 -10.14
CA MET A 188 -2.34 -4.90 -11.50
C MET A 188 -2.94 -3.50 -11.57
N ASP A 189 -4.02 -3.21 -10.80
CA ASP A 189 -4.60 -1.87 -10.68
C ASP A 189 -3.59 -0.88 -10.08
N GLN A 190 -2.89 -1.28 -9.02
CA GLN A 190 -1.83 -0.47 -8.41
C GLN A 190 -0.68 -0.20 -9.39
N ALA A 191 -0.27 -1.20 -10.18
CA ALA A 191 0.72 -1.02 -11.24
C ALA A 191 0.24 -0.05 -12.32
N ALA A 192 -1.03 -0.14 -12.73
CA ALA A 192 -1.63 0.79 -13.69
C ALA A 192 -1.71 2.22 -13.15
N ALA A 193 -2.04 2.40 -11.86
CA ALA A 193 -2.01 3.71 -11.21
C ALA A 193 -0.59 4.32 -11.22
N MET A 194 0.44 3.53 -10.88
CA MET A 194 1.83 3.98 -10.95
C MET A 194 2.27 4.30 -12.39
N ALA A 195 1.84 3.51 -13.37
CA ALA A 195 2.10 3.79 -14.79
C ALA A 195 1.44 5.09 -15.23
N TRP A 196 0.20 5.35 -14.79
CA TRP A 196 -0.50 6.61 -15.02
C TRP A 196 0.25 7.79 -14.37
N VAL A 197 0.71 7.65 -13.13
CA VAL A 197 1.54 8.64 -12.43
C VAL A 197 2.79 8.94 -13.24
N LYS A 198 3.52 7.92 -13.69
CA LYS A 198 4.73 8.09 -14.49
C LYS A 198 4.49 8.86 -15.78
N GLN A 199 3.33 8.69 -16.40
CA GLN A 199 2.96 9.35 -17.64
C GLN A 199 2.48 10.80 -17.46
N ASN A 200 1.87 11.11 -16.32
CA ASN A 200 1.08 12.34 -16.17
C ASN A 200 1.57 13.28 -15.06
N ILE A 201 2.35 12.80 -14.07
CA ILE A 201 2.63 13.57 -12.85
C ILE A 201 3.44 14.85 -13.11
N ALA A 202 4.16 14.91 -14.23
CA ALA A 202 4.87 16.12 -14.65
C ALA A 202 3.91 17.30 -14.91
N ALA A 203 2.68 17.03 -15.39
CA ALA A 203 1.65 18.05 -15.57
C ALA A 203 1.18 18.67 -14.24
N PHE A 204 1.45 17.99 -13.12
CA PHE A 204 1.16 18.45 -11.77
C PHE A 204 2.42 18.99 -11.07
N GLY A 205 3.54 19.15 -11.79
CA GLY A 205 4.82 19.60 -11.25
C GLY A 205 5.62 18.53 -10.50
N GLY A 206 5.28 17.25 -10.64
CA GLY A 206 6.00 16.12 -10.03
C GLY A 206 7.10 15.55 -10.94
N ASP A 207 8.09 14.91 -10.34
CA ASP A 207 9.16 14.21 -11.03
C ASP A 207 8.77 12.75 -11.28
N PRO A 208 8.50 12.34 -12.54
CA PRO A 208 8.16 10.96 -12.87
C PRO A 208 9.33 9.97 -12.68
N ALA A 209 10.57 10.47 -12.55
CA ALA A 209 11.74 9.66 -12.26
C ALA A 209 11.97 9.48 -10.75
N ASN A 210 11.30 10.27 -9.92
CA ASN A 210 11.50 10.28 -8.46
C ASN A 210 10.20 9.90 -7.71
N VAL A 211 9.70 8.71 -7.98
CA VAL A 211 8.48 8.16 -7.37
C VAL A 211 8.86 7.22 -6.24
N THR A 212 8.32 7.45 -5.04
CA THR A 212 8.39 6.56 -3.89
C THR A 212 7.07 5.84 -3.72
N LEU A 213 7.10 4.50 -3.73
CA LEU A 213 5.93 3.68 -3.45
C LEU A 213 5.86 3.39 -1.95
N THR A 214 4.74 3.70 -1.29
CA THR A 214 4.54 3.44 0.14
C THR A 214 3.16 2.85 0.40
N GLY A 215 3.00 2.20 1.55
CA GLY A 215 1.72 1.67 1.99
C GLY A 215 1.84 0.93 3.31
N GLY A 216 0.74 0.94 4.08
CA GLY A 216 0.66 0.26 5.38
C GLY A 216 -0.11 -1.04 5.31
N SER A 217 0.23 -2.05 6.13
CA SER A 217 -0.53 -3.31 6.20
C SER A 217 -0.60 -4.01 4.83
N ALA A 218 -1.79 -4.29 4.30
CA ALA A 218 -1.99 -4.81 2.95
C ALA A 218 -1.30 -3.94 1.88
N GLY A 219 -1.28 -2.60 2.07
CA GLY A 219 -0.49 -1.70 1.24
C GLY A 219 1.02 -1.94 1.36
N GLY A 220 1.53 -2.26 2.55
CA GLY A 220 2.92 -2.65 2.77
C GLY A 220 3.28 -3.96 2.08
N LEU A 221 2.41 -4.98 2.16
CA LEU A 221 2.56 -6.22 1.38
C LEU A 221 2.47 -5.97 -0.12
N SER A 222 1.61 -5.03 -0.56
CA SER A 222 1.57 -4.59 -1.96
C SER A 222 2.92 -4.00 -2.40
N VAL A 223 3.54 -3.14 -1.58
CA VAL A 223 4.88 -2.59 -1.87
C VAL A 223 5.91 -3.70 -2.03
N PHE A 224 5.96 -4.67 -1.11
CA PHE A 224 6.84 -5.84 -1.25
C PHE A 224 6.52 -6.68 -2.50
N SER A 225 5.23 -6.85 -2.84
CA SER A 225 4.81 -7.56 -4.05
C SER A 225 5.26 -6.82 -5.33
N HIS A 226 5.15 -5.50 -5.37
CA HIS A 226 5.68 -4.69 -6.48
C HIS A 226 7.20 -4.75 -6.57
N MET A 227 7.91 -4.79 -5.44
CA MET A 227 9.35 -5.01 -5.45
C MET A 227 9.72 -6.36 -6.06
N ALA A 228 8.95 -7.43 -5.78
CA ALA A 228 9.18 -8.77 -6.32
C ALA A 228 8.71 -8.96 -7.77
N SER A 229 7.88 -8.07 -8.31
CA SER A 229 7.25 -8.20 -9.62
C SER A 229 8.04 -7.50 -10.72
N THR A 230 8.34 -8.21 -11.80
CA THR A 230 8.93 -7.62 -13.01
C THR A 230 7.97 -6.67 -13.73
N MET A 231 6.65 -6.86 -13.58
CA MET A 231 5.64 -5.97 -14.16
C MET A 231 5.66 -4.56 -13.55
N SER A 232 6.29 -4.40 -12.40
CA SER A 232 6.42 -3.11 -11.71
C SER A 232 7.80 -2.47 -11.89
N ALA A 233 8.68 -3.09 -12.68
CA ALA A 233 10.02 -2.58 -12.92
C ALA A 233 9.99 -1.17 -13.51
N GLY A 234 10.73 -0.24 -12.89
CA GLY A 234 10.84 1.15 -13.33
C GLY A 234 9.60 2.01 -13.07
N LEU A 235 8.56 1.53 -12.38
CA LEU A 235 7.40 2.32 -11.99
C LEU A 235 7.65 3.17 -10.73
N PHE A 236 8.62 2.79 -9.92
CA PHE A 236 9.05 3.52 -8.72
C PHE A 236 10.56 3.50 -8.57
N ALA A 237 11.10 4.49 -7.90
CA ALA A 237 12.53 4.68 -7.64
C ALA A 237 12.91 4.36 -6.18
N LYS A 238 11.95 4.29 -5.27
CA LYS A 238 12.13 3.99 -3.84
C LYS A 238 10.91 3.27 -3.30
N ALA A 239 11.08 2.50 -2.22
CA ALA A 239 10.01 1.74 -1.58
C ALA A 239 9.98 1.99 -0.06
N ALA A 240 8.79 2.24 0.48
CA ALA A 240 8.58 2.45 1.92
C ALA A 240 7.43 1.58 2.46
N PRO A 241 7.61 0.23 2.54
CA PRO A 241 6.60 -0.67 3.09
C PRO A 241 6.49 -0.52 4.62
N GLN A 242 5.26 -0.40 5.12
CA GLN A 242 4.93 -0.22 6.53
C GLN A 242 4.10 -1.42 7.01
N SER A 243 4.55 -2.15 8.04
CA SER A 243 3.84 -3.31 8.62
C SER A 243 3.35 -4.34 7.58
N GLY A 244 4.14 -4.59 6.53
CA GLY A 244 3.78 -5.46 5.41
C GLY A 244 4.36 -6.88 5.48
N GLY A 245 4.89 -7.31 6.63
CA GLY A 245 5.65 -8.55 6.78
C GLY A 245 4.85 -9.85 6.83
N PHE A 246 3.55 -9.79 6.74
CA PHE A 246 2.68 -10.97 6.73
C PHE A 246 2.56 -11.59 5.33
N SER A 247 2.17 -12.87 5.28
CA SER A 247 1.99 -13.60 3.99
C SER A 247 3.20 -13.52 3.06
N ARG A 248 4.39 -13.79 3.60
CA ARG A 248 5.66 -13.74 2.86
C ARG A 248 5.83 -14.87 1.85
N VAL A 249 5.05 -15.93 1.99
CA VAL A 249 4.91 -17.04 1.03
C VAL A 249 3.46 -17.01 0.54
N GLN A 250 3.27 -16.69 -0.72
CA GLN A 250 1.96 -16.60 -1.34
C GLN A 250 1.45 -17.99 -1.74
N ALA A 251 0.13 -18.16 -1.75
CA ALA A 251 -0.51 -19.36 -2.27
C ALA A 251 -0.24 -19.52 -3.78
N THR A 252 -0.16 -20.75 -4.26
CA THR A 252 -0.02 -21.03 -5.69
C THR A 252 -1.31 -20.75 -6.46
N LEU A 253 -1.20 -20.55 -7.78
CA LEU A 253 -2.38 -20.40 -8.65
C LEU A 253 -3.37 -21.57 -8.46
N ALA A 254 -2.89 -22.82 -8.47
CA ALA A 254 -3.74 -23.99 -8.30
C ALA A 254 -4.51 -24.02 -6.97
N GLN A 255 -3.86 -23.63 -5.86
CA GLN A 255 -4.53 -23.51 -4.56
C GLN A 255 -5.60 -22.42 -4.58
N SER A 256 -5.31 -21.29 -5.21
CA SER A 256 -6.22 -20.16 -5.31
C SER A 256 -7.37 -20.41 -6.27
N GLU A 257 -7.14 -21.14 -7.35
CA GLU A 257 -8.19 -21.59 -8.27
C GLU A 257 -9.15 -22.59 -7.59
N ALA A 258 -8.63 -23.49 -6.76
CA ALA A 258 -9.47 -24.39 -5.96
C ALA A 258 -10.38 -23.60 -4.99
N ALA A 259 -9.85 -22.53 -4.36
CA ALA A 259 -10.65 -21.62 -3.56
C ALA A 259 -11.68 -20.84 -4.40
N GLY A 260 -11.34 -20.47 -5.62
CA GLY A 260 -12.24 -19.81 -6.57
C GLY A 260 -13.38 -20.72 -7.04
N VAL A 261 -13.11 -22.02 -7.26
CA VAL A 261 -14.15 -23.02 -7.56
C VAL A 261 -15.11 -23.15 -6.37
N ALA A 262 -14.58 -23.21 -5.14
CA ALA A 262 -15.41 -23.24 -3.93
C ALA A 262 -16.24 -21.95 -3.79
N PHE A 263 -15.66 -20.79 -4.09
CA PHE A 263 -16.35 -19.51 -4.12
C PHE A 263 -17.52 -19.50 -5.12
N ALA A 264 -17.34 -20.04 -6.31
CA ALA A 264 -18.35 -20.07 -7.37
C ALA A 264 -19.50 -21.07 -7.13
N ALA A 265 -19.31 -22.05 -6.23
CA ALA A 265 -20.23 -23.16 -6.01
C ALA A 265 -21.66 -22.73 -5.58
N PRO A 266 -21.85 -21.75 -4.64
CA PRO A 266 -23.19 -21.33 -4.23
C PRO A 266 -24.07 -20.75 -5.36
N TRP A 267 -23.44 -20.21 -6.42
CA TRP A 267 -24.13 -19.67 -7.59
C TRP A 267 -24.22 -20.62 -8.76
N ASN A 268 -23.79 -21.86 -8.58
CA ASN A 268 -23.79 -22.92 -9.61
C ASN A 268 -23.03 -22.55 -10.90
N CYS A 269 -22.15 -21.56 -10.86
CA CYS A 269 -21.40 -21.10 -12.03
C CYS A 269 -20.43 -22.18 -12.56
N ASN A 270 -19.89 -23.05 -11.70
CA ASN A 270 -18.99 -24.14 -12.10
C ASN A 270 -19.63 -25.11 -13.10
N ASN A 271 -20.95 -25.19 -13.11
CA ASN A 271 -21.74 -26.09 -13.99
C ASN A 271 -22.29 -25.36 -15.24
N ALA A 272 -21.88 -24.14 -15.52
CA ALA A 272 -22.41 -23.37 -16.65
C ALA A 272 -21.94 -23.87 -18.03
N GLY A 273 -21.02 -24.84 -18.09
CA GLY A 273 -20.54 -25.47 -19.32
C GLY A 273 -19.06 -25.20 -19.62
N THR A 274 -18.74 -24.61 -20.76
CA THR A 274 -17.36 -24.31 -21.16
C THR A 274 -16.72 -23.24 -20.24
N PRO A 275 -15.38 -23.12 -20.18
CA PRO A 275 -14.71 -22.07 -19.39
C PRO A 275 -15.25 -20.67 -19.69
N LEU A 276 -15.56 -20.35 -20.94
CA LEU A 276 -16.14 -19.05 -21.31
C LEU A 276 -17.54 -18.84 -20.71
N GLN A 277 -18.36 -19.89 -20.68
CA GLN A 277 -19.70 -19.84 -20.07
C GLN A 277 -19.61 -19.70 -18.55
N VAL A 278 -18.66 -20.40 -17.91
CA VAL A 278 -18.37 -20.23 -16.48
C VAL A 278 -17.91 -18.81 -16.17
N ALA A 279 -16.97 -18.26 -16.94
CA ALA A 279 -16.50 -16.90 -16.77
C ALA A 279 -17.62 -15.85 -16.98
N ALA A 280 -18.50 -16.09 -17.96
CA ALA A 280 -19.68 -15.25 -18.19
C ALA A 280 -20.68 -15.32 -17.01
N CYS A 281 -20.93 -16.53 -16.47
CA CYS A 281 -21.75 -16.69 -15.26
C CYS A 281 -21.20 -15.88 -14.08
N LEU A 282 -19.90 -16.00 -13.81
CA LEU A 282 -19.23 -15.26 -12.74
C LEU A 282 -19.39 -13.74 -12.94
N ARG A 283 -19.20 -13.22 -14.15
CA ARG A 283 -19.32 -11.79 -14.45
C ARG A 283 -20.72 -11.24 -14.27
N ASN A 284 -21.74 -12.07 -14.40
CA ASN A 284 -23.13 -11.71 -14.19
C ASN A 284 -23.56 -11.70 -12.72
N LEU A 285 -22.69 -12.14 -11.80
CA LEU A 285 -22.99 -12.05 -10.36
C LEU A 285 -23.07 -10.57 -9.93
N PRO A 286 -24.06 -10.19 -9.11
CA PRO A 286 -24.07 -8.85 -8.50
C PRO A 286 -22.80 -8.61 -7.66
N ALA A 287 -22.26 -7.39 -7.68
CA ALA A 287 -21.06 -7.06 -6.88
C ALA A 287 -21.26 -7.29 -5.38
N ALA A 288 -22.44 -6.95 -4.86
CA ALA A 288 -22.79 -7.22 -3.46
C ALA A 288 -22.79 -8.71 -3.12
N ALA A 289 -23.26 -9.58 -4.03
CA ALA A 289 -23.24 -11.03 -3.83
C ALA A 289 -21.80 -11.58 -3.86
N THR A 290 -20.92 -11.02 -4.71
CA THR A 290 -19.50 -11.40 -4.75
C THR A 290 -18.76 -11.03 -3.46
N LEU A 291 -19.29 -10.09 -2.70
CA LEU A 291 -18.69 -9.64 -1.45
C LEU A 291 -19.27 -10.36 -0.22
N VAL A 292 -20.59 -10.37 -0.10
CA VAL A 292 -21.28 -10.85 1.12
C VAL A 292 -21.32 -12.38 1.19
N GLY A 293 -21.41 -13.05 0.03
CA GLY A 293 -21.34 -14.52 -0.04
C GLY A 293 -19.93 -15.09 -0.02
N ALA A 294 -18.94 -14.24 -0.20
CA ALA A 294 -17.55 -14.62 -0.52
C ALA A 294 -16.57 -14.50 0.63
N LEU A 295 -17.01 -14.19 1.82
CA LEU A 295 -16.21 -14.60 2.97
C LEU A 295 -16.27 -16.12 2.95
N PRO A 296 -15.18 -16.85 2.59
CA PRO A 296 -15.20 -18.29 2.72
C PRO A 296 -15.65 -18.58 4.15
N PRO A 297 -16.44 -19.67 4.36
CA PRO A 297 -16.89 -20.01 5.69
C PRO A 297 -15.67 -19.98 6.60
N PRO A 298 -15.79 -19.43 7.83
CA PRO A 298 -14.67 -19.39 8.75
C PRO A 298 -14.11 -20.81 8.81
N GLN A 299 -12.94 -21.01 8.20
CA GLN A 299 -12.19 -22.21 8.49
C GLN A 299 -11.90 -22.11 9.96
N SER A 300 -12.48 -23.02 10.74
CA SER A 300 -12.51 -23.03 12.20
C SER A 300 -11.15 -22.58 12.75
N GLY A 301 -11.12 -21.42 13.41
CA GLY A 301 -9.93 -20.90 14.08
C GLY A 301 -9.16 -19.75 13.38
N THR A 302 -9.53 -19.34 12.18
CA THR A 302 -8.91 -18.18 11.51
C THR A 302 -9.96 -17.11 11.25
N GLY A 303 -9.83 -15.95 11.86
CA GLY A 303 -10.59 -14.78 11.43
C GLY A 303 -10.29 -14.53 9.94
N ASN A 304 -11.31 -14.57 9.11
CA ASN A 304 -11.23 -14.74 7.65
C ASN A 304 -10.74 -13.53 6.84
N LEU A 305 -9.71 -12.82 7.28
CA LEU A 305 -9.05 -11.79 6.48
C LEU A 305 -8.19 -12.38 5.34
N ALA A 306 -7.90 -13.70 5.37
CA ALA A 306 -6.88 -14.34 4.54
C ALA A 306 -7.33 -14.86 3.17
N ALA A 307 -8.59 -14.68 2.78
CA ALA A 307 -9.11 -15.32 1.56
C ALA A 307 -8.63 -14.66 0.27
N TRP A 308 -8.38 -13.36 0.30
CA TRP A 308 -8.13 -12.55 -0.89
C TRP A 308 -6.77 -11.86 -0.82
N LEU A 309 -5.71 -12.66 -0.82
CA LEU A 309 -4.32 -12.19 -0.78
C LEU A 309 -3.67 -12.25 -2.17
N PRO A 310 -2.55 -11.55 -2.37
CA PRO A 310 -1.66 -11.79 -3.51
C PRO A 310 -1.27 -13.27 -3.61
N ILE A 311 -1.21 -13.78 -4.84
CA ILE A 311 -0.93 -15.18 -5.14
C ILE A 311 0.24 -15.34 -6.12
N LEU A 312 0.85 -16.52 -6.17
CA LEU A 312 1.80 -16.89 -7.22
C LEU A 312 1.02 -17.27 -8.48
N ASP A 313 0.70 -16.26 -9.29
CA ASP A 313 -0.06 -16.45 -10.53
C ASP A 313 0.82 -16.74 -11.74
N GLY A 314 2.15 -16.73 -11.57
CA GLY A 314 3.11 -16.93 -12.65
C GLY A 314 3.25 -15.74 -13.61
N LYS A 315 2.45 -14.68 -13.43
CA LYS A 315 2.42 -13.47 -14.25
C LYS A 315 2.86 -12.23 -13.47
N PHE A 316 2.07 -11.82 -12.49
CA PHE A 316 2.41 -10.70 -11.62
C PHE A 316 3.46 -11.09 -10.58
N LEU A 317 3.24 -12.22 -9.89
CA LEU A 317 4.20 -12.83 -8.98
C LEU A 317 4.62 -14.21 -9.49
N THR A 318 5.87 -14.32 -9.91
CA THR A 318 6.46 -15.59 -10.38
C THR A 318 7.12 -16.37 -9.23
N THR A 319 7.42 -15.70 -8.14
CA THR A 319 7.98 -16.27 -6.92
C THR A 319 7.48 -15.51 -5.68
N SER A 320 7.61 -16.11 -4.49
CA SER A 320 7.20 -15.44 -3.25
C SER A 320 8.08 -14.23 -2.94
N THR A 321 7.53 -13.25 -2.23
CA THR A 321 8.29 -12.07 -1.84
C THR A 321 9.52 -12.42 -1.04
N SER A 322 9.42 -13.35 -0.06
CA SER A 322 10.55 -13.82 0.73
C SER A 322 11.63 -14.51 -0.13
N THR A 323 11.24 -15.31 -1.11
CA THR A 323 12.18 -15.96 -2.05
C THR A 323 12.84 -14.94 -2.97
N ALA A 324 12.09 -13.96 -3.48
CA ALA A 324 12.63 -12.89 -4.31
C ALA A 324 13.72 -12.10 -3.57
N PHE A 325 13.49 -11.75 -2.30
CA PHE A 325 14.45 -11.01 -1.49
C PHE A 325 15.66 -11.88 -1.10
N ALA A 326 15.45 -13.14 -0.72
CA ALA A 326 16.54 -14.05 -0.37
C ALA A 326 17.46 -14.37 -1.57
N SER A 327 16.89 -14.46 -2.78
CA SER A 327 17.66 -14.72 -4.01
C SER A 327 18.25 -13.44 -4.63
N GLY A 328 17.83 -12.25 -4.19
CA GLY A 328 18.22 -10.97 -4.78
C GLY A 328 17.57 -10.64 -6.12
N ASN A 329 16.49 -11.38 -6.49
CA ASN A 329 15.75 -11.19 -7.74
C ASN A 329 14.50 -10.31 -7.51
N PHE A 330 14.73 -9.01 -7.36
CA PHE A 330 13.67 -8.02 -7.15
C PHE A 330 14.07 -6.65 -7.73
N ASN A 331 13.14 -5.71 -7.80
CA ASN A 331 13.39 -4.33 -8.23
C ASN A 331 14.26 -3.62 -7.18
N LYS A 332 15.55 -3.45 -7.47
CA LYS A 332 16.58 -2.94 -6.57
C LYS A 332 16.49 -1.43 -6.43
N VAL A 333 15.83 -0.97 -5.39
CA VAL A 333 15.67 0.45 -5.03
C VAL A 333 16.00 0.66 -3.56
N PRO A 334 16.30 1.89 -3.10
CA PRO A 334 16.37 2.20 -1.67
C PRO A 334 15.08 1.84 -0.94
N VAL A 335 15.20 1.32 0.30
CA VAL A 335 14.05 0.86 1.09
C VAL A 335 14.05 1.51 2.47
N MET A 336 12.88 2.02 2.90
CA MET A 336 12.60 2.41 4.28
C MET A 336 11.43 1.57 4.79
N SER A 337 11.71 0.48 5.48
CA SER A 337 10.73 -0.49 5.98
C SER A 337 10.51 -0.34 7.47
N GLY A 338 9.36 -0.77 7.97
CA GLY A 338 9.16 -0.77 9.40
C GLY A 338 7.89 -1.42 9.90
N MET A 339 7.74 -1.42 11.20
CA MET A 339 6.68 -2.06 11.95
C MET A 339 6.28 -1.19 13.15
N VAL A 340 5.16 -1.54 13.76
CA VAL A 340 4.79 -1.07 15.09
C VAL A 340 5.17 -2.10 16.14
N GLU A 341 5.37 -1.69 17.40
CA GLU A 341 5.83 -2.61 18.46
C GLU A 341 4.79 -3.65 18.85
N ASP A 342 3.52 -3.28 18.87
CA ASP A 342 2.40 -4.12 19.35
C ASP A 342 1.49 -4.57 18.18
N GLU A 343 2.09 -5.04 17.06
CA GLU A 343 1.40 -5.43 15.82
C GLU A 343 0.19 -6.36 16.07
N GLY A 344 0.33 -7.33 16.97
CA GLY A 344 -0.67 -8.38 17.16
C GLY A 344 -1.88 -7.95 17.98
N THR A 345 -1.82 -6.84 18.72
CA THR A 345 -2.90 -6.44 19.65
C THR A 345 -4.21 -6.17 18.94
N PHE A 346 -4.16 -5.54 17.74
CA PHE A 346 -5.32 -5.33 16.90
C PHE A 346 -5.96 -6.66 16.44
N PHE A 347 -5.16 -7.59 15.91
CA PHE A 347 -5.66 -8.85 15.33
C PHE A 347 -6.22 -9.79 16.36
N VAL A 348 -5.53 -9.95 17.51
CA VAL A 348 -6.01 -10.80 18.61
C VAL A 348 -7.27 -10.20 19.25
N SER A 349 -7.34 -8.89 19.37
CA SER A 349 -8.54 -8.20 19.82
C SER A 349 -9.72 -8.42 18.86
N ALA A 350 -9.50 -8.32 17.57
CA ALA A 350 -10.53 -8.57 16.55
C ALA A 350 -11.03 -10.04 16.57
N ALA A 351 -10.11 -10.99 16.78
CA ALA A 351 -10.44 -12.42 16.81
C ALA A 351 -11.12 -12.87 18.09
N PHE A 352 -10.71 -12.35 19.25
CA PHE A 352 -11.10 -12.85 20.57
C PHE A 352 -11.78 -11.81 21.47
N GLY A 353 -12.21 -10.68 20.90
CA GLY A 353 -12.80 -9.57 21.66
C GLY A 353 -14.05 -9.94 22.46
N GLN A 354 -14.86 -10.86 21.94
CA GLN A 354 -16.07 -11.34 22.61
C GLN A 354 -15.81 -12.56 23.50
N ASN A 355 -14.79 -13.35 23.19
CA ASN A 355 -14.43 -14.58 23.88
C ASN A 355 -12.91 -14.60 24.14
N PRO A 356 -12.42 -13.94 25.21
CA PRO A 356 -11.01 -13.85 25.51
C PRO A 356 -10.34 -15.21 25.70
N ILE A 357 -9.10 -15.34 25.23
CA ILE A 357 -8.25 -16.50 25.52
C ILE A 357 -7.98 -16.57 27.02
N THR A 358 -8.09 -17.77 27.57
CA THR A 358 -7.75 -18.10 28.97
C THR A 358 -6.40 -18.82 29.02
N ALA A 359 -5.84 -19.01 30.21
CA ALA A 359 -4.62 -19.82 30.36
C ALA A 359 -4.79 -21.25 29.83
N ALA A 360 -5.96 -21.86 30.00
CA ALA A 360 -6.25 -23.20 29.51
C ALA A 360 -6.43 -23.27 27.99
N THR A 361 -6.82 -22.17 27.34
CA THR A 361 -7.04 -22.12 25.88
C THR A 361 -5.90 -21.46 25.12
N TYR A 362 -4.89 -20.93 25.80
CA TYR A 362 -3.74 -20.25 25.17
C TYR A 362 -3.03 -21.17 24.14
N GLU A 363 -2.65 -22.35 24.55
CA GLU A 363 -1.97 -23.29 23.66
C GLU A 363 -2.93 -23.92 22.60
N PRO A 364 -4.04 -24.58 22.98
CA PRO A 364 -4.84 -25.31 21.99
C PRO A 364 -5.63 -24.39 21.05
N VAL A 365 -6.14 -23.27 21.53
CA VAL A 365 -6.94 -22.35 20.71
C VAL A 365 -6.09 -21.23 20.14
N GLY A 366 -5.22 -20.59 20.94
CA GLY A 366 -4.39 -19.48 20.52
C GLY A 366 -3.23 -19.92 19.63
N LEU A 367 -2.29 -20.71 20.17
CA LEU A 367 -1.07 -21.07 19.45
C LEU A 367 -1.32 -22.11 18.36
N ALA A 368 -1.96 -23.24 18.69
CA ALA A 368 -2.22 -24.30 17.72
C ALA A 368 -3.37 -23.99 16.77
N GLY A 369 -4.49 -23.46 17.27
CA GLY A 369 -5.70 -23.19 16.49
C GLY A 369 -5.59 -21.93 15.65
N PHE A 370 -5.42 -20.76 16.28
CA PHE A 370 -5.43 -19.46 15.63
C PHE A 370 -4.14 -19.19 14.84
N LEU A 371 -2.98 -19.39 15.47
CA LEU A 371 -1.69 -19.16 14.81
C LEU A 371 -1.22 -20.36 13.96
N GLN A 372 -1.79 -21.54 14.18
CA GLN A 372 -1.46 -22.79 13.47
C GLN A 372 0.04 -23.16 13.61
N LEU A 373 0.59 -22.96 14.80
CA LEU A 373 1.98 -23.27 15.09
C LEU A 373 2.16 -24.77 15.33
N SER A 374 3.23 -25.33 14.80
CA SER A 374 3.61 -26.74 15.03
C SER A 374 4.41 -26.94 16.32
N ASP A 375 5.29 -25.95 16.67
CA ASP A 375 6.08 -25.98 17.91
C ASP A 375 5.39 -25.18 19.03
N VAL A 376 4.21 -25.65 19.46
CA VAL A 376 3.42 -24.98 20.51
C VAL A 376 4.20 -24.88 21.82
N ALA A 377 4.86 -25.99 22.26
CA ALA A 377 5.60 -26.03 23.50
C ALA A 377 6.83 -25.10 23.48
N GLY A 378 7.56 -25.06 22.38
CA GLY A 378 8.72 -24.18 22.23
C GLY A 378 8.32 -22.71 22.23
N VAL A 379 7.18 -22.36 21.62
CA VAL A 379 6.64 -20.99 21.65
C VAL A 379 6.12 -20.63 23.04
N SER A 380 5.34 -21.51 23.69
CA SER A 380 4.82 -21.27 25.03
C SER A 380 5.94 -21.04 26.06
N ALA A 381 7.06 -21.77 25.94
CA ALA A 381 8.23 -21.58 26.78
C ALA A 381 8.92 -20.21 26.57
N ARG A 382 8.88 -19.65 25.35
CA ARG A 382 9.47 -18.34 25.01
C ARG A 382 8.57 -17.17 25.36
N TYR A 383 7.26 -17.40 25.34
CA TYR A 383 6.24 -16.41 25.68
C TYR A 383 5.39 -16.89 26.85
N PRO A 384 6.02 -17.07 28.05
CA PRO A 384 5.33 -17.60 29.21
C PRO A 384 4.25 -16.63 29.69
N LEU A 385 3.05 -17.14 30.00
CA LEU A 385 1.91 -16.32 30.39
C LEU A 385 2.19 -15.41 31.60
N ALA A 386 3.06 -15.83 32.52
CA ALA A 386 3.46 -15.03 33.68
C ALA A 386 4.20 -13.73 33.33
N ALA A 387 4.74 -13.62 32.11
CA ALA A 387 5.41 -12.41 31.63
C ALA A 387 4.44 -11.36 31.05
N TYR A 388 3.15 -11.67 30.94
CA TYR A 388 2.16 -10.83 30.28
C TYR A 388 0.95 -10.55 31.17
N PRO A 389 0.32 -9.37 31.03
CA PRO A 389 -0.87 -9.01 31.82
C PRO A 389 -2.07 -9.94 31.60
N SER A 390 -2.15 -10.59 30.43
CA SER A 390 -3.22 -11.52 30.08
C SER A 390 -2.76 -12.52 29.01
N PRO A 391 -3.44 -13.69 28.86
CA PRO A 391 -3.20 -14.61 27.76
C PRO A 391 -3.41 -13.99 26.38
N ASN A 392 -4.37 -13.06 26.24
CA ASN A 392 -4.57 -12.30 25.01
C ASN A 392 -3.35 -11.43 24.68
N GLN A 393 -2.73 -10.79 25.67
CA GLN A 393 -1.53 -9.97 25.47
C GLN A 393 -0.33 -10.83 25.06
N ALA A 394 -0.18 -12.01 25.66
CA ALA A 394 0.85 -12.99 25.27
C ALA A 394 0.65 -13.44 23.82
N LEU A 395 -0.58 -13.83 23.45
CA LEU A 395 -0.92 -14.24 22.11
C LEU A 395 -0.71 -13.11 21.08
N ALA A 396 -1.04 -11.87 21.45
CA ALA A 396 -0.81 -10.69 20.61
C ALA A 396 0.69 -10.48 20.33
N ARG A 397 1.53 -10.69 21.34
CA ARG A 397 2.98 -10.60 21.17
C ARG A 397 3.48 -11.68 20.20
N VAL A 398 3.08 -12.94 20.41
CA VAL A 398 3.43 -14.04 19.50
C VAL A 398 2.96 -13.75 18.06
N TYR A 399 1.72 -13.28 17.92
CA TYR A 399 1.18 -12.90 16.59
C TYR A 399 2.07 -11.87 15.90
N GLY A 400 2.35 -10.76 16.59
CA GLY A 400 3.16 -9.66 16.03
C GLY A 400 4.55 -10.12 15.61
N ASP A 401 5.24 -10.83 16.49
CA ASP A 401 6.60 -11.31 16.25
C ASP A 401 6.66 -12.31 15.09
N PHE A 402 5.76 -13.29 15.09
CA PHE A 402 5.71 -14.36 14.09
C PHE A 402 5.21 -13.88 12.73
N ARG A 403 4.10 -13.14 12.72
CA ARG A 403 3.39 -12.80 11.47
C ARG A 403 3.94 -11.56 10.78
N VAL A 404 4.48 -10.60 11.51
CA VAL A 404 4.81 -9.28 10.97
C VAL A 404 6.26 -8.90 11.22
N THR A 405 6.64 -8.69 12.48
CA THR A 405 7.89 -8.02 12.85
C THR A 405 9.14 -8.76 12.37
N CYS A 406 9.28 -10.03 12.73
CA CYS A 406 10.47 -10.79 12.37
C CYS A 406 10.53 -11.08 10.85
N GLY A 407 9.37 -11.16 10.19
CA GLY A 407 9.29 -11.21 8.73
C GLY A 407 9.88 -9.97 8.07
N ILE A 408 9.48 -8.78 8.53
CA ILE A 408 10.02 -7.50 8.02
C ILE A 408 11.52 -7.42 8.23
N MET A 409 12.00 -7.77 9.42
CA MET A 409 13.43 -7.69 9.73
C MET A 409 14.25 -8.65 8.86
N GLN A 410 13.77 -9.88 8.65
CA GLN A 410 14.44 -10.87 7.79
C GLN A 410 14.46 -10.43 6.32
N ASP A 411 13.34 -9.92 5.81
CA ASP A 411 13.27 -9.43 4.44
C ASP A 411 14.15 -8.18 4.26
N SER A 412 14.17 -7.27 5.24
CA SER A 412 15.07 -6.10 5.24
C SER A 412 16.55 -6.50 5.23
N GLU A 413 16.92 -7.56 5.97
CA GLU A 413 18.28 -8.11 5.97
C GLU A 413 18.65 -8.68 4.59
N ASN A 414 17.75 -9.46 3.98
CA ASN A 414 17.95 -10.02 2.64
C ASN A 414 18.06 -8.92 1.58
N ILE A 415 17.19 -7.92 1.63
CA ILE A 415 17.21 -6.76 0.74
C ILE A 415 18.52 -5.99 0.92
N ALA A 416 18.93 -5.68 2.14
CA ALA A 416 20.17 -4.96 2.43
C ALA A 416 21.39 -5.70 1.90
N LYS A 417 21.45 -7.02 2.06
CA LYS A 417 22.50 -7.88 1.50
C LYS A 417 22.53 -7.81 -0.02
N ALA A 418 21.37 -7.81 -0.69
CA ALA A 418 21.30 -7.78 -2.14
C ALA A 418 21.57 -6.40 -2.75
N LEU A 419 21.28 -5.31 -2.02
CA LEU A 419 21.55 -3.94 -2.43
C LEU A 419 23.01 -3.53 -2.22
N SER A 420 23.61 -3.99 -1.14
CA SER A 420 25.01 -3.73 -0.75
C SER A 420 25.48 -2.28 -0.95
N ALA A 421 26.29 -1.98 -1.98
CA ALA A 421 26.86 -0.66 -2.23
C ALA A 421 25.94 0.27 -3.06
N THR A 422 24.85 -0.23 -3.64
CA THR A 422 24.05 0.53 -4.62
C THR A 422 22.93 1.37 -3.99
N ALA A 423 22.36 0.90 -2.88
CA ALA A 423 21.27 1.59 -2.18
C ALA A 423 21.24 1.16 -0.71
N LYS A 424 20.58 1.98 0.13
CA LYS A 424 20.49 1.72 1.56
C LYS A 424 19.10 1.19 1.94
N VAL A 425 19.08 0.40 3.02
CA VAL A 425 17.87 -0.01 3.72
C VAL A 425 17.84 0.69 5.08
N TYR A 426 16.70 1.21 5.45
CA TYR A 426 16.44 1.76 6.79
C TYR A 426 15.27 1.01 7.39
N VAL A 427 15.34 0.69 8.69
CA VAL A 427 14.27 0.00 9.40
C VAL A 427 13.87 0.82 10.62
N TYR A 428 12.56 0.95 10.83
CA TYR A 428 12.02 1.60 12.03
C TYR A 428 11.09 0.69 12.81
N GLN A 429 10.95 0.99 14.10
CA GLN A 429 9.87 0.53 14.96
C GLN A 429 9.13 1.73 15.53
N PHE A 430 7.83 1.81 15.30
CA PHE A 430 6.98 2.76 16.01
C PHE A 430 6.54 2.15 17.34
N ALA A 431 6.91 2.79 18.44
CA ALA A 431 6.74 2.23 19.78
C ALA A 431 5.99 3.17 20.73
N GLU A 432 5.16 4.06 20.17
CA GLU A 432 4.36 4.98 20.98
C GLU A 432 3.22 4.26 21.71
N LYS A 433 3.26 4.25 23.03
CA LYS A 433 2.29 3.49 23.86
C LYS A 433 0.91 4.14 23.95
N THR A 434 0.82 5.43 23.68
CA THR A 434 -0.43 6.20 23.63
C THR A 434 -0.56 6.89 22.28
N PRO A 435 -0.69 6.11 21.18
CA PRO A 435 -0.72 6.70 19.84
C PRO A 435 -1.96 7.56 19.65
N TYR A 436 -1.85 8.51 18.71
CA TYR A 436 -2.98 9.33 18.31
C TYR A 436 -4.11 8.46 17.76
N THR A 437 -5.34 8.75 18.20
CA THR A 437 -6.54 8.06 17.73
C THR A 437 -7.68 9.06 17.53
N ASP A 438 -8.41 8.93 16.44
CA ASP A 438 -9.61 9.69 16.15
C ASP A 438 -10.69 8.80 15.51
N ALA A 439 -11.84 9.39 15.18
CA ALA A 439 -12.96 8.66 14.58
C ALA A 439 -12.65 8.08 13.19
N THR A 440 -11.60 8.57 12.51
CA THR A 440 -11.18 8.12 11.18
C THR A 440 -10.10 7.05 11.24
N SER A 441 -9.40 6.94 12.37
CA SER A 441 -8.32 5.97 12.58
C SER A 441 -8.87 4.55 12.76
N LEU A 442 -8.02 3.55 12.52
CA LEU A 442 -8.36 2.15 12.78
C LEU A 442 -8.73 1.91 14.25
N ALA A 443 -8.24 2.76 15.16
CA ALA A 443 -8.56 2.72 16.57
C ALA A 443 -10.06 2.84 16.88
N SER A 444 -10.82 3.60 16.06
CA SER A 444 -12.27 3.71 16.22
C SER A 444 -13.02 2.39 15.99
N ARG A 445 -12.36 1.42 15.38
CA ARG A 445 -12.88 0.08 15.07
C ARG A 445 -12.37 -1.00 16.04
N LEU A 446 -11.56 -0.60 17.03
CA LEU A 446 -11.07 -1.55 18.03
C LEU A 446 -12.23 -2.03 18.90
N PRO A 447 -12.36 -3.35 19.14
CA PRO A 447 -13.37 -3.87 20.04
C PRO A 447 -13.17 -3.32 21.46
N PRO A 448 -14.24 -2.93 22.16
CA PRO A 448 -14.11 -2.46 23.53
C PRO A 448 -13.63 -3.58 24.45
N ASN A 449 -12.63 -3.29 25.22
CA ASN A 449 -12.12 -3.94 26.42
C ASN A 449 -12.16 -5.48 26.48
N ASN A 450 -11.09 -6.12 26.04
CA ASN A 450 -10.91 -7.58 26.00
C ASN A 450 -9.60 -8.03 26.66
N ASN A 451 -9.20 -7.39 27.74
CA ASN A 451 -7.94 -7.66 28.46
C ASN A 451 -6.67 -7.49 27.59
N ILE A 452 -6.72 -6.56 26.64
CA ILE A 452 -5.58 -6.15 25.82
C ILE A 452 -5.29 -4.66 26.05
N THR A 453 -4.04 -4.35 26.32
CA THR A 453 -3.49 -3.00 26.17
C THR A 453 -2.99 -2.85 24.73
N TYR A 454 -3.61 -1.96 23.97
CA TYR A 454 -3.32 -1.83 22.53
C TYR A 454 -1.90 -1.37 22.23
N GLY A 455 -1.37 -0.39 23.01
CA GLY A 455 -0.04 0.16 22.80
C GLY A 455 0.13 0.72 21.39
N ALA A 456 1.29 0.50 20.81
CA ALA A 456 1.58 0.81 19.41
C ALA A 456 0.98 -0.27 18.50
N PHE A 457 -0.35 -0.26 18.35
CA PHE A 457 -1.11 -1.28 17.61
C PHE A 457 -0.97 -1.12 16.11
N HIS A 458 -1.26 -2.18 15.35
CA HIS A 458 -1.18 -2.23 13.90
C HIS A 458 -1.84 -1.02 13.22
N SER A 459 -1.08 -0.31 12.37
CA SER A 459 -1.47 0.93 11.68
C SER A 459 -1.64 2.18 12.56
N SER A 460 -1.26 2.15 13.84
CA SER A 460 -1.30 3.35 14.70
C SER A 460 -0.27 4.41 14.32
N ASP A 461 0.72 4.07 13.50
CA ASP A 461 1.74 4.98 12.97
C ASP A 461 1.28 5.78 11.74
N VAL A 462 0.22 5.36 11.05
CA VAL A 462 -0.26 5.99 9.81
C VAL A 462 -0.55 7.49 9.96
N PRO A 463 -1.28 7.97 10.98
CA PRO A 463 -1.52 9.40 11.15
C PRO A 463 -0.24 10.23 11.29
N TYR A 464 0.84 9.62 11.81
CA TYR A 464 2.14 10.29 11.97
C TYR A 464 2.91 10.40 10.66
N TRP A 465 2.89 9.36 9.82
CA TRP A 465 3.59 9.37 8.53
C TRP A 465 3.01 10.39 7.55
N TYR A 466 1.70 10.61 7.60
CA TYR A 466 1.02 11.52 6.67
C TYR A 466 0.68 12.88 7.30
N ASP A 467 1.06 13.11 8.58
CA ASP A 467 0.77 14.34 9.34
C ASP A 467 -0.72 14.68 9.27
N GLN A 468 -1.58 13.67 9.46
CA GLN A 468 -3.04 13.79 9.27
C GLN A 468 -3.82 13.70 10.59
N MET A 469 -3.35 14.42 11.62
CA MET A 469 -4.02 14.48 12.91
C MET A 469 -5.04 15.62 12.95
N THR A 470 -6.34 15.30 13.06
CA THR A 470 -7.44 16.26 12.90
C THR A 470 -8.15 16.62 14.20
N ALA A 471 -8.07 15.77 15.23
CA ALA A 471 -8.82 15.94 16.47
C ALA A 471 -7.89 16.00 17.69
N ASN A 472 -7.64 17.20 18.19
CA ASN A 472 -6.96 17.49 19.47
C ASN A 472 -5.68 16.67 19.75
N PRO A 473 -4.70 16.59 18.83
CA PRO A 473 -3.44 15.93 19.12
C PRO A 473 -2.68 16.70 20.19
N THR A 474 -1.90 15.99 21.02
CA THR A 474 -0.96 16.63 21.94
C THR A 474 0.21 17.24 21.20
N SER A 475 0.91 18.19 21.82
CA SER A 475 2.12 18.80 21.23
C SER A 475 3.19 17.74 20.94
N ALA A 476 3.33 16.72 21.78
CA ALA A 476 4.29 15.64 21.59
C ALA A 476 3.92 14.74 20.39
N GLN A 477 2.62 14.45 20.21
CA GLN A 477 2.12 13.73 19.03
C GLN A 477 2.39 14.51 17.74
N LEU A 478 2.11 15.81 17.72
CA LEU A 478 2.42 16.67 16.56
C LEU A 478 3.91 16.72 16.25
N GLN A 479 4.76 16.82 17.25
CA GLN A 479 6.21 16.83 17.06
C GLN A 479 6.72 15.51 16.48
N LEU A 480 6.21 14.37 16.96
CA LEU A 480 6.54 13.06 16.39
C LEU A 480 6.04 12.94 14.95
N ALA A 481 4.82 13.40 14.65
CA ALA A 481 4.27 13.40 13.29
C ALA A 481 5.13 14.25 12.34
N GLN A 482 5.55 15.46 12.76
CA GLN A 482 6.46 16.29 11.96
C GLN A 482 7.82 15.60 11.73
N THR A 483 8.32 14.86 12.71
CA THR A 483 9.57 14.11 12.58
C THR A 483 9.43 12.96 11.59
N MET A 484 8.37 12.17 11.72
CA MET A 484 8.13 11.01 10.86
C MET A 484 7.77 11.42 9.42
N SER A 485 6.87 12.39 9.25
CA SER A 485 6.48 12.88 7.91
C SER A 485 7.67 13.51 7.18
N ARG A 486 8.55 14.22 7.89
CA ARG A 486 9.80 14.76 7.33
C ARG A 486 10.76 13.64 6.93
N ALA A 487 10.89 12.58 7.74
CA ALA A 487 11.73 11.43 7.40
C ALA A 487 11.24 10.73 6.12
N LEU A 488 9.93 10.53 5.97
CA LEU A 488 9.33 9.99 4.74
C LEU A 488 9.59 10.90 3.53
N ALA A 489 9.42 12.20 3.70
CA ALA A 489 9.68 13.17 2.63
C ALA A 489 11.16 13.26 2.24
N ASN A 490 12.10 13.23 3.21
CA ASN A 490 13.53 13.19 2.94
C ASN A 490 13.90 11.91 2.19
N PHE A 491 13.37 10.77 2.63
CA PHE A 491 13.55 9.50 1.93
C PHE A 491 12.99 9.57 0.50
N ALA A 492 11.83 10.16 0.30
CA ALA A 492 11.26 10.37 -1.03
C ALA A 492 12.13 11.28 -1.91
N LYS A 493 12.76 12.31 -1.35
CA LYS A 493 13.70 13.18 -2.07
C LYS A 493 14.97 12.45 -2.49
N ASN A 494 15.65 11.81 -1.53
CA ASN A 494 17.06 11.44 -1.65
C ASN A 494 17.33 9.94 -1.43
N GLY A 495 16.36 9.12 -0.99
CA GLY A 495 16.58 7.75 -0.53
C GLY A 495 17.23 7.64 0.85
N ASP A 496 17.22 8.75 1.61
CA ASP A 496 17.77 8.84 2.97
C ASP A 496 16.76 9.59 3.86
N PRO A 497 16.25 8.99 4.97
CA PRO A 497 15.28 9.63 5.85
C PRO A 497 15.87 10.76 6.71
N ASN A 498 17.21 10.85 6.77
CA ASN A 498 17.90 11.75 7.67
C ASN A 498 17.73 13.24 7.30
N THR A 499 17.67 14.07 8.31
CA THR A 499 17.78 15.53 8.16
C THR A 499 19.23 15.91 8.41
N PRO A 500 19.89 16.63 7.50
CA PRO A 500 21.25 17.12 7.73
C PRO A 500 21.37 17.88 9.05
N GLY A 501 22.36 17.52 9.86
CA GLY A 501 22.61 18.16 11.16
C GLY A 501 21.68 17.75 12.31
N ALA A 502 20.73 16.85 12.10
CA ALA A 502 19.92 16.33 13.20
C ALA A 502 20.77 15.48 14.17
N ALA A 503 20.49 15.61 15.48
CA ALA A 503 21.23 14.88 16.52
C ALA A 503 21.02 13.37 16.45
N ALA A 504 19.80 12.92 16.14
CA ALA A 504 19.47 11.50 15.94
C ALA A 504 19.45 11.19 14.43
N GLN A 505 20.32 10.30 13.99
CA GLN A 505 20.44 9.86 12.60
C GLN A 505 20.00 8.41 12.47
N TRP A 506 19.13 8.12 11.53
CA TRP A 506 18.78 6.74 11.18
C TRP A 506 20.01 6.02 10.65
N GLN A 507 20.25 4.84 11.18
CA GLN A 507 21.36 4.00 10.72
C GLN A 507 20.89 3.11 9.56
N ALA A 508 21.77 2.92 8.57
CA ALA A 508 21.51 1.95 7.53
C ALA A 508 21.50 0.53 8.12
N TYR A 509 20.48 -0.23 7.79
CA TYR A 509 20.27 -1.59 8.26
C TYR A 509 21.11 -2.59 7.46
N SER A 510 21.73 -3.54 8.13
CA SER A 510 22.49 -4.64 7.51
C SER A 510 22.45 -5.89 8.38
N SER A 511 22.95 -7.02 7.86
CA SER A 511 23.04 -8.27 8.64
C SER A 511 24.01 -8.19 9.83
N THR A 512 24.99 -7.29 9.77
CA THR A 512 25.97 -7.06 10.84
C THR A 512 25.60 -5.88 11.74
N GLN A 513 24.75 -4.96 11.24
CA GLN A 513 24.28 -3.79 11.98
C GLN A 513 22.76 -3.74 11.85
N ARG A 514 22.06 -4.45 12.72
CA ARG A 514 20.61 -4.53 12.79
C ARG A 514 19.98 -3.33 13.53
N GLY A 515 20.52 -2.12 13.26
CA GLY A 515 20.05 -0.89 13.90
C GLY A 515 18.68 -0.50 13.42
N VAL A 516 17.68 -0.67 14.26
CA VAL A 516 16.30 -0.19 14.04
C VAL A 516 16.16 1.20 14.64
N THR A 517 15.52 2.13 13.96
CA THR A 517 15.18 3.42 14.55
C THR A 517 13.88 3.31 15.34
N ASN A 518 13.95 3.45 16.66
CA ASN A 518 12.78 3.40 17.51
C ASN A 518 12.14 4.80 17.64
N LEU A 519 10.83 4.90 17.36
CA LEU A 519 10.07 6.14 17.27
C LEU A 519 9.04 6.21 18.39
N THR A 520 9.23 7.18 19.29
CA THR A 520 8.29 7.50 20.38
C THR A 520 8.12 9.00 20.52
N GLN A 521 7.10 9.48 21.23
CA GLN A 521 6.92 10.90 21.54
C GLN A 521 8.07 11.48 22.37
N SER A 522 8.73 10.66 23.17
CA SER A 522 9.84 11.11 24.03
C SER A 522 11.19 11.12 23.33
N ALA A 523 11.40 10.27 22.32
CA ALA A 523 12.70 10.14 21.66
C ALA A 523 12.63 9.47 20.29
N VAL A 524 13.58 9.85 19.43
CA VAL A 524 14.00 9.07 18.26
C VAL A 524 15.31 8.39 18.64
N THR A 525 15.30 7.06 18.79
CA THR A 525 16.46 6.29 19.23
C THR A 525 17.02 5.47 18.07
N PRO A 526 18.14 5.88 17.45
CA PRO A 526 18.78 5.09 16.41
C PRO A 526 19.48 3.84 17.01
N SER A 527 19.67 2.83 16.18
CA SER A 527 20.36 1.59 16.55
C SER A 527 19.75 0.82 17.73
N PHE A 528 18.42 0.88 17.87
CA PHE A 528 17.66 0.11 18.84
C PHE A 528 17.69 -1.38 18.48
N ASP A 529 17.90 -2.25 19.47
CA ASP A 529 17.78 -3.70 19.25
C ASP A 529 16.31 -4.14 19.34
N ALA A 530 15.66 -4.30 18.20
CA ALA A 530 14.33 -4.91 18.12
C ALA A 530 14.41 -6.45 17.94
N TYR A 531 15.56 -7.00 17.53
CA TYR A 531 15.71 -8.41 17.18
C TYR A 531 15.58 -9.33 18.41
N GLY A 532 16.27 -8.99 19.50
CA GLY A 532 16.21 -9.76 20.76
C GLY A 532 14.82 -9.76 21.40
N PRO A 533 14.24 -8.60 21.71
CA PRO A 533 12.91 -8.48 22.32
C PRO A 533 11.79 -9.17 21.53
N HIS A 534 11.87 -9.19 20.20
CA HIS A 534 10.90 -9.87 19.31
C HIS A 534 11.22 -11.36 19.07
N GLN A 535 12.20 -11.94 19.74
CA GLN A 535 12.60 -13.35 19.60
C GLN A 535 12.90 -13.75 18.12
N CYS A 536 13.38 -12.83 17.29
CA CYS A 536 13.53 -13.07 15.86
C CYS A 536 14.58 -14.14 15.54
N GLY A 537 15.54 -14.39 16.42
CA GLY A 537 16.47 -15.53 16.28
C GLY A 537 15.78 -16.88 16.22
N TYR A 538 14.68 -17.05 16.96
CA TYR A 538 13.84 -18.25 16.89
C TYR A 538 12.99 -18.25 15.61
N TRP A 539 12.32 -17.12 15.30
CA TRP A 539 11.39 -17.05 14.19
C TRP A 539 12.04 -17.16 12.81
N TYR A 540 13.29 -16.77 12.66
CA TYR A 540 14.04 -16.95 11.40
C TYR A 540 14.25 -18.43 11.05
N GLY A 541 14.31 -19.32 12.04
CA GLY A 541 14.38 -20.77 11.84
C GLY A 541 13.05 -21.44 11.52
N GLN A 542 11.94 -20.73 11.65
CA GLN A 542 10.60 -21.27 11.38
C GLN A 542 10.22 -21.08 9.91
N PRO A 543 9.46 -22.01 9.31
CA PRO A 543 9.01 -21.86 7.94
C PRO A 543 8.10 -20.61 7.84
N PRO A 544 8.28 -19.78 6.80
CA PRO A 544 7.42 -18.63 6.56
C PRO A 544 5.99 -19.10 6.25
N THR A 545 5.01 -18.31 6.65
CA THR A 545 3.59 -18.68 6.53
C THR A 545 2.92 -18.06 5.32
N THR A 546 1.94 -18.77 4.76
CA THR A 546 1.08 -18.34 3.65
C THR A 546 -0.19 -17.61 4.10
N ARG A 547 -0.40 -17.42 5.42
CA ARG A 547 -1.67 -16.94 5.97
C ARG A 547 -1.47 -15.69 6.85
N LEU A 548 -2.49 -14.81 6.82
CA LEU A 548 -2.63 -13.68 7.75
C LEU A 548 -2.95 -14.14 9.15
#